data_4a0e94f4fb1be9c01fe8e72ba5a01f33
#
_entry.id   4a0e94f4fb1be9c01fe8e72ba5a01f33
#
_cell.length_a   1.000
_cell.length_b   1.000
_cell.length_c   1.000
_cell.angle_alpha   90.00
_cell.angle_beta   90.00
_cell.angle_gamma   90.00
#
_symmetry.space_group_name_H-M   'P 1'
#
loop_
_entity.id
_entity.type
_entity.pdbx_description
1 polymer ?
#
loop_
_entity_poly.entity_id
_entity_poly.type
_entity_poly.pdbx_seq_one_letter_code
_entity_poly.pdbx_strand_id
1 'polypeptide(L)'
;MTVIIGVTACKKDKTGGITSGTYSIPNADFEDWGPYNSLLDWKTNSCPLCVPAINTYTVQQVTDAWHGQFAAKFIYNGAYAATAENKFAVQGHPVSLTAYTKSTLYGADTVSIKITLFKNSAAVDGGEWLGTSSTANYTKITIPITQNSMQADSALISIKGGHKTNFVDKSTALWVDDLTLQ
;
A
#
# COMPACT_ATOMS: atom_id res chain seq x y z
N MET A 1 19.38 -44.02 22.67
CA MET A 1 20.09 -43.12 21.72
C MET A 1 19.07 -42.16 21.13
N THR A 2 18.97 -40.97 21.74
CA THR A 2 17.90 -40.00 21.40
C THR A 2 18.52 -38.94 20.48
N VAL A 3 18.01 -38.87 19.24
CA VAL A 3 18.43 -37.87 18.25
C VAL A 3 17.57 -36.63 18.42
N ILE A 4 18.16 -35.52 18.85
CA ILE A 4 17.53 -34.22 18.92
C ILE A 4 17.73 -33.54 17.55
N ILE A 5 16.66 -33.41 16.77
CA ILE A 5 16.69 -32.64 15.53
C ILE A 5 16.45 -31.17 15.90
N GLY A 6 17.51 -30.38 15.90
CA GLY A 6 17.42 -28.94 16.09
C GLY A 6 16.84 -28.28 14.84
N VAL A 7 15.65 -27.69 14.97
CA VAL A 7 15.09 -26.82 13.95
C VAL A 7 15.73 -25.45 14.07
N THR A 8 16.67 -25.16 13.19
CA THR A 8 17.26 -23.82 13.08
C THR A 8 16.27 -22.92 12.33
N ALA A 9 15.55 -22.10 13.06
CA ALA A 9 14.76 -21.03 12.46
C ALA A 9 15.72 -20.03 11.80
N CYS A 10 15.73 -19.97 10.47
CA CYS A 10 16.38 -18.89 9.74
C CYS A 10 15.71 -17.58 10.09
N LYS A 11 16.29 -16.78 10.98
CA LYS A 11 16.01 -15.36 11.09
C LYS A 11 16.51 -14.73 9.78
N LYS A 12 15.57 -14.21 8.98
CA LYS A 12 15.89 -13.38 7.81
C LYS A 12 16.49 -12.08 8.36
N ASP A 13 17.81 -11.97 8.33
CA ASP A 13 18.51 -10.73 8.71
C ASP A 13 18.08 -9.63 7.75
N LYS A 14 17.40 -8.62 8.29
CA LYS A 14 17.08 -7.36 7.59
C LYS A 14 18.35 -6.48 7.50
N THR A 15 19.40 -6.99 6.90
CA THR A 15 20.56 -6.16 6.54
C THR A 15 20.31 -5.64 5.14
N GLY A 16 19.76 -4.43 5.06
CA GLY A 16 19.56 -3.72 3.81
C GLY A 16 20.88 -3.37 3.13
N GLY A 17 21.39 -4.28 2.35
CA GLY A 17 22.40 -3.98 1.34
C GLY A 17 21.73 -3.28 0.18
N ILE A 18 22.10 -2.03 -0.09
CA ILE A 18 21.66 -1.26 -1.26
C ILE A 18 22.27 -1.92 -2.49
N THR A 19 21.55 -2.82 -3.11
CA THR A 19 21.80 -3.24 -4.49
C THR A 19 21.12 -2.22 -5.40
N SER A 20 21.87 -1.70 -6.37
CA SER A 20 21.46 -0.63 -7.24
C SER A 20 20.01 -0.76 -7.74
N GLY A 21 19.15 0.15 -7.32
CA GLY A 21 17.88 0.41 -7.99
C GLY A 21 16.60 -0.03 -7.30
N THR A 22 16.64 -0.72 -6.14
CA THR A 22 15.41 -1.11 -5.46
C THR A 22 15.42 -0.64 -4.00
N TYR A 23 14.40 0.12 -3.63
CA TYR A 23 14.24 0.62 -2.27
C TYR A 23 13.31 -0.30 -1.48
N SER A 24 13.61 -0.54 -0.20
CA SER A 24 12.77 -1.38 0.65
C SER A 24 11.56 -0.59 1.16
N ILE A 25 10.38 -0.99 0.74
CA ILE A 25 9.12 -0.52 1.30
C ILE A 25 8.70 -1.52 2.39
N PRO A 26 8.48 -1.11 3.65
CA PRO A 26 8.00 -2.03 4.67
C PRO A 26 6.64 -2.63 4.29
N ASN A 27 6.50 -3.96 4.42
CA ASN A 27 5.28 -4.72 4.09
C ASN A 27 4.68 -4.32 2.72
N ALA A 28 5.55 -4.30 1.69
CA ALA A 28 5.18 -3.91 0.32
C ALA A 28 4.30 -4.93 -0.39
N ASP A 29 4.39 -6.17 0.04
CA ASP A 29 3.67 -7.34 -0.44
C ASP A 29 2.37 -7.61 0.33
N PHE A 30 2.03 -6.77 1.30
CA PHE A 30 0.84 -6.87 2.13
C PHE A 30 0.61 -8.23 2.80
N GLU A 31 1.68 -8.94 3.12
CA GLU A 31 1.61 -10.26 3.77
C GLU A 31 1.54 -10.16 5.30
N ASP A 32 2.03 -9.07 5.90
CA ASP A 32 2.11 -8.89 7.34
C ASP A 32 0.86 -8.19 7.89
N TRP A 33 0.03 -8.97 8.59
CA TRP A 33 -1.20 -8.49 9.23
C TRP A 33 -1.19 -8.81 10.73
N GLY A 34 -1.66 -7.86 11.52
CA GLY A 34 -1.89 -8.02 12.93
C GLY A 34 -3.35 -8.40 13.27
N PRO A 35 -3.69 -8.45 14.57
CA PRO A 35 -5.04 -8.68 15.02
C PRO A 35 -6.05 -7.68 14.43
N TYR A 36 -7.29 -8.11 14.27
CA TYR A 36 -8.41 -7.27 13.78
C TYR A 36 -8.19 -6.68 12.38
N ASN A 37 -7.51 -7.40 11.48
CA ASN A 37 -7.17 -6.91 10.14
C ASN A 37 -6.35 -5.62 10.16
N SER A 38 -5.46 -5.45 11.12
CA SER A 38 -4.56 -4.33 11.13
C SER A 38 -3.39 -4.58 10.18
N LEU A 39 -3.26 -3.76 9.15
CA LEU A 39 -2.15 -3.84 8.21
C LEU A 39 -0.88 -3.31 8.89
N LEU A 40 0.12 -4.17 9.10
CA LEU A 40 1.36 -3.79 9.77
C LEU A 40 2.21 -2.86 8.89
N ASP A 41 2.96 -1.98 9.53
CA ASP A 41 3.81 -0.95 8.90
C ASP A 41 3.04 0.15 8.14
N TRP A 42 1.72 0.07 8.07
CA TRP A 42 0.87 1.05 7.40
C TRP A 42 -0.10 1.70 8.39
N LYS A 43 -0.17 3.02 8.36
CA LYS A 43 -1.19 3.77 9.09
C LYS A 43 -2.47 3.79 8.27
N THR A 44 -3.53 3.19 8.77
CA THR A 44 -4.83 3.15 8.09
C THR A 44 -5.89 3.94 8.84
N ASN A 45 -6.98 4.32 8.15
CA ASN A 45 -8.18 4.84 8.80
C ASN A 45 -9.19 3.74 9.18
N SER A 46 -8.79 2.48 9.04
CA SER A 46 -9.59 1.34 9.52
C SER A 46 -9.61 1.35 11.05
N CYS A 47 -10.80 1.28 11.64
CA CYS A 47 -10.93 1.28 13.10
C CYS A 47 -11.91 0.19 13.56
N PRO A 48 -11.44 -1.07 13.63
CA PRO A 48 -12.29 -2.21 14.00
C PRO A 48 -12.82 -2.16 15.43
N LEU A 49 -12.18 -1.40 16.31
CA LEU A 49 -12.54 -1.27 17.72
C LEU A 49 -13.22 0.05 18.07
N CYS A 50 -13.52 0.90 17.08
CA CYS A 50 -14.21 2.15 17.34
C CYS A 50 -15.68 1.95 17.76
N VAL A 51 -16.12 2.70 18.76
CA VAL A 51 -17.52 2.72 19.22
C VAL A 51 -18.08 4.13 19.04
N PRO A 52 -19.24 4.29 18.41
CA PRO A 52 -20.05 3.26 17.75
C PRO A 52 -19.32 2.68 16.52
N ALA A 53 -19.65 1.44 16.18
CA ALA A 53 -19.01 0.69 15.10
C ALA A 53 -19.30 1.28 13.70
N ILE A 54 -18.95 2.56 13.50
CA ILE A 54 -19.23 3.31 12.29
C ILE A 54 -18.24 2.96 11.19
N ASN A 55 -17.11 2.33 11.54
CA ASN A 55 -16.06 2.24 10.62
C ASN A 55 -15.13 1.21 10.66
N THR A 56 -15.66 0.16 10.59
CA THR A 56 -15.05 -1.07 10.56
C THR A 56 -14.43 -1.41 9.26
N TYR A 57 -13.24 -1.81 9.24
CA TYR A 57 -12.62 -2.53 8.12
C TYR A 57 -12.71 -1.84 6.75
N THR A 58 -12.30 -0.57 6.66
CA THR A 58 -12.13 0.10 5.37
C THR A 58 -10.93 -0.46 4.61
N VAL A 59 -9.91 -0.95 5.32
CA VAL A 59 -8.79 -1.70 4.78
C VAL A 59 -8.89 -3.14 5.28
N GLN A 60 -8.88 -4.12 4.37
CA GLN A 60 -9.15 -5.52 4.64
C GLN A 60 -8.04 -6.40 4.10
N GLN A 61 -7.66 -7.42 4.88
CA GLN A 61 -6.90 -8.56 4.39
C GLN A 61 -7.78 -9.43 3.51
N VAL A 62 -7.31 -9.79 2.33
CA VAL A 62 -8.01 -10.69 1.42
C VAL A 62 -7.06 -11.72 0.83
N THR A 63 -7.59 -12.92 0.52
CA THR A 63 -6.82 -13.99 -0.11
C THR A 63 -6.81 -13.93 -1.63
N ASP A 64 -7.54 -12.99 -2.22
CA ASP A 64 -7.50 -12.69 -3.64
C ASP A 64 -6.31 -11.75 -3.88
N ALA A 65 -5.13 -12.35 -3.98
CA ALA A 65 -3.82 -11.69 -4.11
C ALA A 65 -3.24 -11.86 -5.51
N TRP A 66 -2.36 -10.97 -5.93
CA TRP A 66 -1.54 -11.13 -7.13
C TRP A 66 -0.42 -12.13 -6.86
N HIS A 67 0.24 -12.00 -5.73
CA HIS A 67 1.34 -12.85 -5.29
C HIS A 67 1.21 -13.14 -3.79
N GLY A 68 1.78 -14.26 -3.31
CA GLY A 68 1.72 -14.65 -1.90
C GLY A 68 0.36 -15.17 -1.46
N GLN A 69 -0.02 -14.88 -0.22
CA GLN A 69 -1.27 -15.33 0.39
C GLN A 69 -2.31 -14.23 0.49
N PHE A 70 -1.86 -12.98 0.65
CA PHE A 70 -2.74 -11.87 0.97
C PHE A 70 -2.46 -10.66 0.10
N ALA A 71 -3.49 -9.86 -0.09
CA ALA A 71 -3.43 -8.51 -0.62
C ALA A 71 -4.22 -7.56 0.27
N ALA A 72 -4.02 -6.26 0.11
CA ALA A 72 -4.82 -5.25 0.78
C ALA A 72 -5.99 -4.79 -0.09
N LYS A 73 -7.21 -4.89 0.44
CA LYS A 73 -8.42 -4.38 -0.18
C LYS A 73 -8.89 -3.12 0.51
N PHE A 74 -9.01 -2.05 -0.24
CA PHE A 74 -9.48 -0.74 0.20
C PHE A 74 -10.90 -0.54 -0.25
N ILE A 75 -11.83 -0.28 0.68
CA ILE A 75 -13.24 -0.12 0.36
C ILE A 75 -13.77 1.24 0.81
N TYR A 76 -14.75 1.75 0.08
CA TYR A 76 -15.57 2.84 0.56
C TYR A 76 -16.77 2.25 1.32
N ASN A 77 -16.96 2.62 2.61
CA ASN A 77 -18.01 2.04 3.44
C ASN A 77 -19.31 2.87 3.46
N GLY A 78 -19.46 3.84 2.57
CA GLY A 78 -20.61 4.74 2.51
C GLY A 78 -20.41 6.04 3.33
N ALA A 79 -19.43 6.09 4.24
CA ALA A 79 -19.11 7.26 5.05
C ALA A 79 -17.65 7.74 4.83
N TYR A 80 -16.72 6.77 4.72
CA TYR A 80 -15.30 7.06 4.59
C TYR A 80 -14.68 6.22 3.49
N ALA A 81 -13.85 6.88 2.68
CA ALA A 81 -12.94 6.18 1.78
C ALA A 81 -11.82 5.54 2.59
N ALA A 82 -11.44 4.31 2.24
CA ALA A 82 -10.27 3.69 2.83
C ALA A 82 -9.01 4.47 2.53
N THR A 83 -8.17 4.64 3.53
CA THR A 83 -6.83 5.22 3.35
C THR A 83 -5.79 4.40 4.07
N ALA A 84 -4.62 4.27 3.45
CA ALA A 84 -3.43 3.76 4.10
C ALA A 84 -2.22 4.61 3.71
N GLU A 85 -1.31 4.81 4.67
CA GLU A 85 -0.08 5.57 4.50
C GLU A 85 1.10 4.79 5.07
N ASN A 86 2.19 4.75 4.32
CA ASN A 86 3.47 4.20 4.77
C ASN A 86 4.57 5.21 4.51
N LYS A 87 5.26 5.63 5.59
CA LYS A 87 6.40 6.54 5.53
C LYS A 87 7.67 5.79 5.90
N PHE A 88 8.65 5.80 5.02
CA PHE A 88 9.90 5.06 5.18
C PHE A 88 11.10 5.85 4.68
N ALA A 89 12.30 5.43 5.12
CA ALA A 89 13.55 6.04 4.68
C ALA A 89 13.89 5.60 3.26
N VAL A 90 14.39 6.54 2.45
CA VAL A 90 14.98 6.29 1.15
C VAL A 90 16.31 7.05 1.05
N GLN A 91 17.19 6.59 0.17
CA GLN A 91 18.42 7.34 -0.16
C GLN A 91 18.59 7.36 -1.65
N GLY A 92 18.65 8.57 -2.25
CA GLY A 92 18.90 8.73 -3.67
C GLY A 92 17.73 9.32 -4.44
N HIS A 93 17.56 8.85 -5.67
CA HIS A 93 16.60 9.37 -6.63
C HIS A 93 15.71 8.25 -7.16
N PRO A 94 14.65 7.86 -6.42
CA PRO A 94 13.66 6.91 -6.95
C PRO A 94 13.03 7.48 -8.22
N VAL A 95 12.88 6.65 -9.25
CA VAL A 95 12.37 7.07 -10.56
C VAL A 95 10.94 6.63 -10.83
N SER A 96 10.49 5.59 -10.15
CA SER A 96 9.12 5.09 -10.30
C SER A 96 8.68 4.23 -9.12
N LEU A 97 7.36 4.25 -8.84
CA LEU A 97 6.68 3.28 -8.00
C LEU A 97 5.84 2.38 -8.89
N THR A 98 5.94 1.07 -8.75
CA THR A 98 5.05 0.11 -9.40
C THR A 98 4.20 -0.61 -8.37
N ALA A 99 3.00 -1.05 -8.76
CA ALA A 99 2.10 -1.86 -7.97
C ALA A 99 1.26 -2.76 -8.88
N TYR A 100 0.72 -3.86 -8.33
CA TYR A 100 -0.34 -4.60 -8.96
C TYR A 100 -1.67 -4.18 -8.36
N THR A 101 -2.63 -3.80 -9.21
CA THR A 101 -3.93 -3.30 -8.77
C THR A 101 -5.07 -3.96 -9.51
N LYS A 102 -6.17 -4.14 -8.80
CA LYS A 102 -7.48 -4.51 -9.34
C LYS A 102 -8.53 -3.58 -8.73
N SER A 103 -9.56 -3.19 -9.47
CA SER A 103 -10.54 -2.23 -8.96
C SER A 103 -11.95 -2.50 -9.44
N THR A 104 -12.90 -2.18 -8.58
CA THR A 104 -14.32 -2.03 -8.93
C THR A 104 -14.70 -0.61 -8.56
N LEU A 105 -15.18 0.16 -9.53
CA LEU A 105 -15.59 1.54 -9.31
C LEU A 105 -17.10 1.68 -9.52
N TYR A 106 -17.74 2.46 -8.67
CA TYR A 106 -19.14 2.79 -8.81
C TYR A 106 -19.30 4.20 -9.36
N GLY A 107 -20.09 4.32 -10.44
CA GLY A 107 -20.35 5.62 -11.08
C GLY A 107 -19.07 6.29 -11.57
N ALA A 108 -18.87 7.54 -11.19
CA ALA A 108 -17.69 8.34 -11.53
C ALA A 108 -16.64 8.35 -10.40
N ASP A 109 -16.68 7.37 -9.48
CA ASP A 109 -15.71 7.30 -8.40
C ASP A 109 -14.31 6.95 -8.91
N THR A 110 -13.30 7.26 -8.12
CA THR A 110 -11.90 7.05 -8.46
C THR A 110 -11.15 6.46 -7.28
N VAL A 111 -10.05 5.78 -7.55
CA VAL A 111 -9.10 5.27 -6.57
C VAL A 111 -7.72 5.83 -6.87
N SER A 112 -6.83 5.95 -5.90
CA SER A 112 -5.50 6.47 -6.19
C SER A 112 -4.39 5.83 -5.36
N ILE A 113 -3.18 5.84 -5.94
CA ILE A 113 -1.92 5.57 -5.27
C ILE A 113 -0.99 6.74 -5.56
N LYS A 114 -0.46 7.34 -4.49
CA LYS A 114 0.43 8.49 -4.59
C LYS A 114 1.72 8.20 -3.84
N ILE A 115 2.84 8.62 -4.40
CA ILE A 115 4.12 8.68 -3.71
C ILE A 115 4.58 10.13 -3.60
N THR A 116 5.11 10.51 -2.43
CA THR A 116 5.74 11.81 -2.20
C THR A 116 7.11 11.59 -1.60
N LEU A 117 8.12 12.18 -2.20
CA LEU A 117 9.51 12.15 -1.73
C LEU A 117 9.79 13.41 -0.92
N PHE A 118 10.58 13.24 0.14
CA PHE A 118 10.95 14.34 1.03
C PHE A 118 12.47 14.47 1.15
N LYS A 119 12.91 15.71 1.41
CA LYS A 119 14.25 16.05 1.87
C LYS A 119 14.14 17.01 3.04
N ASN A 120 14.68 16.62 4.20
CA ASN A 120 14.57 17.41 5.43
C ASN A 120 13.11 17.80 5.74
N SER A 121 12.19 16.86 5.60
CA SER A 121 10.73 17.02 5.77
C SER A 121 10.00 17.92 4.75
N ALA A 122 10.71 18.52 3.81
CA ALA A 122 10.09 19.25 2.69
C ALA A 122 9.82 18.29 1.53
N ALA A 123 8.62 18.36 0.94
CA ALA A 123 8.29 17.60 -0.26
C ALA A 123 9.12 18.12 -1.44
N VAL A 124 9.82 17.22 -2.13
CA VAL A 124 10.72 17.56 -3.22
C VAL A 124 10.30 16.97 -4.55
N ASP A 125 9.59 15.84 -4.51
CA ASP A 125 9.22 15.08 -5.70
C ASP A 125 8.02 14.19 -5.44
N GLY A 126 7.49 13.53 -6.47
CA GLY A 126 6.42 12.55 -6.33
C GLY A 126 5.76 12.17 -7.64
N GLY A 127 4.75 11.34 -7.51
CA GLY A 127 3.89 10.90 -8.60
C GLY A 127 2.57 10.37 -8.08
N GLU A 128 1.56 10.29 -8.94
CA GLU A 128 0.26 9.78 -8.60
C GLU A 128 -0.31 8.97 -9.77
N TRP A 129 -0.94 7.84 -9.44
CA TRP A 129 -1.82 7.11 -10.34
C TRP A 129 -3.26 7.29 -9.88
N LEU A 130 -4.13 7.58 -10.85
CA LEU A 130 -5.55 7.70 -10.64
C LEU A 130 -6.28 6.61 -11.44
N GLY A 131 -6.91 5.67 -10.73
CA GLY A 131 -7.76 4.66 -11.34
C GLY A 131 -9.17 5.22 -11.57
N THR A 132 -9.56 5.32 -12.85
CA THR A 132 -10.85 5.90 -13.28
C THR A 132 -11.76 4.88 -13.95
N SER A 133 -11.35 3.61 -14.01
CA SER A 133 -12.12 2.50 -14.58
C SER A 133 -11.92 1.22 -13.77
N SER A 134 -12.95 0.38 -13.76
CA SER A 134 -12.87 -0.93 -13.12
C SER A 134 -11.98 -1.88 -13.92
N THR A 135 -11.20 -2.71 -13.20
CA THR A 135 -10.37 -3.77 -13.78
C THR A 135 -10.68 -5.09 -13.08
N ALA A 136 -11.09 -6.11 -13.84
CA ALA A 136 -11.49 -7.40 -13.26
C ALA A 136 -10.29 -8.22 -12.76
N ASN A 137 -9.12 -8.02 -13.36
CA ASN A 137 -7.90 -8.72 -13.03
C ASN A 137 -6.83 -7.76 -12.53
N TYR A 138 -5.85 -8.28 -11.77
CA TYR A 138 -4.68 -7.50 -11.39
C TYR A 138 -3.91 -7.02 -12.62
N THR A 139 -3.59 -5.74 -12.61
CA THR A 139 -2.83 -5.08 -13.67
C THR A 139 -1.66 -4.34 -13.03
N LYS A 140 -0.48 -4.50 -13.59
CA LYS A 140 0.67 -3.71 -13.16
C LYS A 140 0.50 -2.27 -13.57
N ILE A 141 0.59 -1.36 -12.60
CA ILE A 141 0.66 0.08 -12.83
C ILE A 141 2.08 0.57 -12.60
N THR A 142 2.43 1.67 -13.24
CA THR A 142 3.70 2.36 -13.01
C THR A 142 3.42 3.84 -12.80
N ILE A 143 3.92 4.36 -11.70
CA ILE A 143 3.80 5.78 -11.32
C ILE A 143 5.17 6.40 -11.53
N PRO A 144 5.38 7.16 -12.59
CA PRO A 144 6.63 7.88 -12.78
C PRO A 144 6.78 8.95 -11.70
N ILE A 145 7.99 9.08 -11.17
CA ILE A 145 8.33 10.11 -10.20
C ILE A 145 9.05 11.23 -10.95
N THR A 146 8.49 12.44 -10.86
CA THR A 146 9.14 13.62 -11.42
C THR A 146 10.48 13.81 -10.72
N GLN A 147 11.54 13.98 -11.46
CA GLN A 147 12.87 14.08 -10.88
C GLN A 147 13.32 15.51 -10.78
N ASN A 148 13.75 15.90 -9.59
CA ASN A 148 14.55 17.09 -9.40
C ASN A 148 16.00 16.73 -9.03
N SER A 149 16.86 17.72 -8.85
CA SER A 149 18.28 17.48 -8.52
C SER A 149 18.53 17.08 -7.07
N MET A 150 17.50 17.07 -6.21
CA MET A 150 17.66 16.81 -4.78
C MET A 150 17.47 15.34 -4.47
N GLN A 151 18.42 14.76 -3.73
CA GLN A 151 18.29 13.41 -3.20
C GLN A 151 17.26 13.37 -2.08
N ALA A 152 16.30 12.44 -2.17
CA ALA A 152 15.36 12.19 -1.10
C ALA A 152 16.03 11.50 0.10
N ASP A 153 15.46 11.70 1.30
CA ASP A 153 15.80 10.98 2.54
C ASP A 153 14.64 10.15 3.06
N SER A 154 13.42 10.45 2.65
CA SER A 154 12.23 9.68 3.00
C SER A 154 11.17 9.72 1.90
N ALA A 155 10.29 8.72 1.91
CA ALA A 155 9.15 8.62 1.02
C ALA A 155 7.88 8.37 1.85
N LEU A 156 6.74 8.87 1.34
CA LEU A 156 5.42 8.57 1.82
C LEU A 156 4.59 8.00 0.66
N ILE A 157 4.08 6.80 0.81
CA ILE A 157 3.08 6.23 -0.08
C ILE A 157 1.72 6.40 0.58
N SER A 158 0.75 6.93 -0.18
CA SER A 158 -0.65 7.06 0.25
C SER A 158 -1.55 6.33 -0.75
N ILE A 159 -2.42 5.46 -0.24
CA ILE A 159 -3.39 4.69 -1.03
C ILE A 159 -4.79 5.13 -0.61
N LYS A 160 -5.69 5.35 -1.59
CA LYS A 160 -7.10 5.70 -1.33
C LYS A 160 -8.04 4.80 -2.13
N GLY A 161 -8.96 4.18 -1.42
CA GLY A 161 -10.00 3.30 -1.97
C GLY A 161 -11.33 4.00 -2.24
N GLY A 162 -11.31 5.10 -2.96
CA GLY A 162 -12.48 5.87 -3.33
C GLY A 162 -12.31 7.36 -3.08
N HIS A 163 -12.85 8.17 -3.98
CA HIS A 163 -12.99 9.60 -3.81
C HIS A 163 -14.48 9.89 -3.86
N LYS A 164 -15.01 10.34 -2.74
CA LYS A 164 -16.38 10.69 -2.63
C LYS A 164 -16.74 11.86 -3.52
N THR A 165 -17.47 11.61 -4.57
CA THR A 165 -18.13 12.67 -5.30
C THR A 165 -19.65 12.73 -5.09
N ASN A 166 -20.31 11.62 -4.80
CA ASN A 166 -21.73 11.59 -4.41
C ASN A 166 -22.05 10.26 -3.72
N PHE A 167 -22.29 10.30 -2.55
CA PHE A 167 -22.93 9.58 -1.49
C PHE A 167 -23.67 8.30 -1.78
N VAL A 168 -23.50 7.31 -2.40
CA VAL A 168 -24.51 6.25 -2.33
C VAL A 168 -24.06 4.80 -2.42
N ASP A 169 -22.83 4.47 -2.78
CA ASP A 169 -22.59 3.05 -2.95
C ASP A 169 -21.28 2.54 -2.34
N LYS A 170 -21.42 1.43 -1.58
CA LYS A 170 -20.35 0.72 -0.91
C LYS A 170 -19.56 -0.19 -1.85
N SER A 171 -19.77 -0.08 -3.17
CA SER A 171 -19.21 -1.00 -4.13
C SER A 171 -17.86 -0.59 -4.71
N THR A 172 -17.40 0.64 -4.50
CA THR A 172 -16.04 1.03 -4.89
C THR A 172 -15.02 0.33 -4.02
N ALA A 173 -14.11 -0.39 -4.67
CA ALA A 173 -13.01 -1.10 -4.02
C ALA A 173 -11.75 -1.08 -4.87
N LEU A 174 -10.60 -1.00 -4.21
CA LEU A 174 -9.27 -1.13 -4.79
C LEU A 174 -8.54 -2.27 -4.08
N TRP A 175 -7.99 -3.21 -4.83
CA TRP A 175 -7.03 -4.20 -4.34
C TRP A 175 -5.64 -3.75 -4.76
N VAL A 176 -4.70 -3.84 -3.84
CA VAL A 176 -3.29 -3.47 -4.07
C VAL A 176 -2.40 -4.58 -3.56
N ASP A 177 -1.37 -4.87 -4.35
CA ASP A 177 -0.37 -5.87 -4.04
C ASP A 177 0.99 -5.53 -4.66
N ASP A 178 2.08 -6.09 -4.12
CA ASP A 178 3.45 -6.04 -4.66
C ASP A 178 3.91 -4.63 -5.08
N LEU A 179 4.08 -3.73 -4.11
CA LEU A 179 4.68 -2.43 -4.34
C LEU A 179 6.19 -2.54 -4.54
N THR A 180 6.72 -1.87 -5.54
CA THR A 180 8.17 -1.80 -5.78
C THR A 180 8.58 -0.39 -6.14
N LEU A 181 9.55 0.17 -5.40
CA LEU A 181 10.15 1.48 -5.67
C LEU A 181 11.51 1.29 -6.34
N GLN A 182 11.73 1.98 -7.46
CA GLN A 182 12.93 1.89 -8.29
C GLN A 182 13.56 3.25 -8.51
#